data_51c0df4e627e712996f82f28079d5cfa
#
_entry.id   51c0df4e627e712996f82f28079d5cfa
#
_cell.length_a   1.000
_cell.length_b   1.000
_cell.length_c   1.000
_cell.angle_alpha   90.00
_cell.angle_beta   90.00
_cell.angle_gamma   90.00
#
_symmetry.space_group_name_H-M   'P 1'
#
loop_
_entity.id
_entity.type
_entity.pdbx_description
1 polymer ?
#
loop_
_entity_poly.entity_id
_entity_poly.type
_entity_poly.pdbx_seq_one_letter_code
_entity_poly.pdbx_strand_id
1 'polypeptide(L)'
;QMAGKKGVGKARAAYEASSQLSESPYESVFRIVLESHGIHVDLQMQIGEYRVDMLWGNLIIEIDGAIKLEDRPTEVVKRQLARENWLREQGYEVIRLSTGEIIHNELLCLRRVVEAKQRADRRGPVLVQAVPSTDRRGGRRKR
;
A
#
# COMPACT_ATOMS: atom_id res chain seq x y z
N GLN A 1 2.58 -18.47 23.62
CA GLN A 1 3.22 -17.40 23.06
C GLN A 1 2.45 -16.12 23.02
N MET A 2 3.14 -15.07 23.01
CA MET A 2 2.54 -13.76 23.05
C MET A 2 1.84 -13.40 21.77
N ALA A 3 0.83 -12.55 21.89
CA ALA A 3 0.07 -12.12 20.73
C ALA A 3 0.95 -11.42 19.69
N GLY A 4 1.91 -10.63 20.15
CA GLY A 4 2.78 -9.95 19.22
C GLY A 4 3.61 -10.90 18.39
N LYS A 5 4.11 -11.94 19.02
CA LYS A 5 4.85 -12.94 18.30
C LYS A 5 3.99 -13.65 17.27
N LYS A 6 2.73 -13.87 17.62
CA LYS A 6 1.82 -14.53 16.73
C LYS A 6 1.61 -13.69 15.47
N GLY A 7 1.41 -12.38 15.64
CA GLY A 7 1.24 -11.50 14.52
C GLY A 7 2.50 -11.43 13.64
N VAL A 8 3.66 -11.30 14.29
CA VAL A 8 4.91 -11.25 13.56
C VAL A 8 5.14 -12.54 12.79
N GLY A 9 4.80 -13.68 13.39
CA GLY A 9 4.95 -14.96 12.72
C GLY A 9 4.07 -15.06 11.49
N LYS A 10 2.85 -14.56 11.58
CA LYS A 10 1.95 -14.58 10.44
C LYS A 10 2.48 -13.76 9.29
N ALA A 11 2.97 -12.56 9.56
CA ALA A 11 3.50 -11.71 8.50
C ALA A 11 4.74 -12.32 7.89
N ARG A 12 5.61 -12.90 8.70
CA ARG A 12 6.81 -13.51 8.19
C ARG A 12 6.50 -14.72 7.31
N ALA A 13 5.54 -15.55 7.74
CA ALA A 13 5.16 -16.70 6.95
C ALA A 13 4.56 -16.27 5.62
N ALA A 14 3.75 -15.21 5.63
CA ALA A 14 3.16 -14.71 4.42
C ALA A 14 4.23 -14.17 3.46
N TYR A 15 5.22 -13.50 4.02
CA TYR A 15 6.32 -13.00 3.22
C TYR A 15 7.06 -14.15 2.52
N GLU A 16 7.37 -15.19 3.27
CA GLU A 16 8.08 -16.33 2.69
C GLU A 16 7.24 -17.02 1.62
N ALA A 17 5.95 -17.15 1.86
CA ALA A 17 5.08 -17.83 0.92
C ALA A 17 4.87 -17.04 -0.36
N SER A 18 4.88 -15.72 -0.28
CA SER A 18 4.52 -14.88 -1.42
C SER A 18 5.70 -14.24 -2.13
N SER A 19 6.91 -14.44 -1.63
CA SER A 19 8.06 -13.72 -2.16
C SER A 19 8.34 -14.01 -3.63
N GLN A 20 7.90 -15.15 -4.12
CA GLN A 20 8.12 -15.51 -5.51
C GLN A 20 6.96 -15.12 -6.42
N LEU A 21 5.86 -14.67 -5.86
CA LEU A 21 4.65 -14.40 -6.63
C LEU A 21 4.44 -12.93 -6.91
N SER A 22 5.25 -12.07 -6.32
CA SER A 22 5.04 -10.64 -6.38
C SER A 22 6.35 -9.94 -6.64
N GLU A 23 6.31 -8.84 -7.37
CA GLU A 23 7.51 -8.05 -7.54
C GLU A 23 7.86 -7.25 -6.30
N SER A 24 6.93 -7.12 -5.35
CA SER A 24 7.19 -6.51 -4.06
C SER A 24 6.69 -7.42 -2.97
N PRO A 25 7.57 -8.21 -2.38
CA PRO A 25 7.15 -9.17 -1.35
C PRO A 25 6.41 -8.51 -0.19
N TYR A 26 6.81 -7.30 0.18
CA TYR A 26 6.17 -6.65 1.32
C TYR A 26 4.75 -6.20 0.99
N GLU A 27 4.48 -5.88 -0.27
CA GLU A 27 3.11 -5.60 -0.67
C GLU A 27 2.24 -6.83 -0.53
N SER A 28 2.76 -7.98 -0.98
CA SER A 28 2.02 -9.22 -0.86
C SER A 28 1.80 -9.61 0.60
N VAL A 29 2.82 -9.45 1.42
CA VAL A 29 2.69 -9.75 2.84
C VAL A 29 1.58 -8.93 3.46
N PHE A 30 1.59 -7.63 3.22
CA PHE A 30 0.60 -6.77 3.86
C PHE A 30 -0.80 -7.02 3.29
N ARG A 31 -0.90 -7.31 2.01
CA ARG A 31 -2.20 -7.66 1.44
C ARG A 31 -2.80 -8.88 2.15
N ILE A 32 -1.97 -9.89 2.37
CA ILE A 32 -2.42 -11.09 3.05
C ILE A 32 -2.84 -10.77 4.48
N VAL A 33 -2.08 -9.93 5.16
CA VAL A 33 -2.44 -9.51 6.52
C VAL A 33 -3.79 -8.80 6.51
N LEU A 34 -3.99 -7.89 5.57
CA LEU A 34 -5.26 -7.18 5.48
C LEU A 34 -6.41 -8.14 5.23
N GLU A 35 -6.23 -9.06 4.29
CA GLU A 35 -7.27 -10.01 3.98
C GLU A 35 -7.59 -10.92 5.15
N SER A 36 -6.60 -11.26 5.95
CA SER A 36 -6.85 -12.09 7.12
C SER A 36 -7.70 -11.35 8.16
N HIS A 37 -7.83 -10.05 8.05
CA HIS A 37 -8.68 -9.25 8.92
C HIS A 37 -9.94 -8.76 8.21
N GLY A 38 -10.27 -9.36 7.08
CA GLY A 38 -11.49 -9.04 6.36
C GLY A 38 -11.42 -7.78 5.52
N ILE A 39 -10.24 -7.27 5.26
CA ILE A 39 -10.07 -6.06 4.47
C ILE A 39 -9.60 -6.43 3.07
N HIS A 40 -10.46 -6.17 2.09
CA HIS A 40 -10.14 -6.44 0.69
C HIS A 40 -9.67 -5.19 0.01
N VAL A 41 -8.52 -5.29 -0.66
CA VAL A 41 -7.96 -4.16 -1.39
C VAL A 41 -7.88 -4.51 -2.87
N ASP A 42 -8.04 -3.50 -3.71
CA ASP A 42 -7.82 -3.65 -5.14
C ASP A 42 -6.36 -3.39 -5.42
N LEU A 43 -5.76 -4.26 -6.23
CA LEU A 43 -4.33 -4.17 -6.52
C LEU A 43 -4.10 -3.52 -7.87
N GLN A 44 -3.00 -2.79 -7.97
CA GLN A 44 -2.52 -2.26 -9.24
C GLN A 44 -3.59 -1.47 -9.97
N MET A 45 -4.09 -0.45 -9.31
CA MET A 45 -5.11 0.42 -9.88
C MET A 45 -4.46 1.63 -10.52
N GLN A 46 -5.12 2.16 -11.53
CA GLN A 46 -4.65 3.34 -12.25
C GLN A 46 -5.56 4.52 -11.92
N ILE A 47 -4.96 5.61 -11.46
CA ILE A 47 -5.68 6.85 -11.17
C ILE A 47 -5.02 7.95 -11.98
N GLY A 48 -5.68 8.37 -13.06
CA GLY A 48 -5.06 9.29 -13.98
C GLY A 48 -3.80 8.66 -14.56
N GLU A 49 -2.69 9.34 -14.45
CA GLU A 49 -1.42 8.81 -14.97
C GLU A 49 -0.63 8.01 -13.94
N TYR A 50 -1.16 7.87 -12.73
CA TYR A 50 -0.42 7.20 -11.66
C TYR A 50 -1.00 5.84 -11.36
N ARG A 51 -0.13 4.89 -11.10
CA ARG A 51 -0.54 3.57 -10.65
C ARG A 51 -0.28 3.46 -9.16
N VAL A 52 -1.26 2.91 -8.43
CA VAL A 52 -1.12 2.70 -7.01
C VAL A 52 -1.16 1.20 -6.74
N ASP A 53 -0.44 0.78 -5.70
CA ASP A 53 -0.29 -0.65 -5.44
C ASP A 53 -1.51 -1.24 -4.77
N MET A 54 -2.07 -0.56 -3.79
CA MET A 54 -3.23 -1.06 -3.07
C MET A 54 -4.23 0.07 -2.87
N LEU A 55 -5.50 -0.25 -3.07
CA LEU A 55 -6.57 0.73 -2.93
C LEU A 55 -7.72 0.11 -2.17
N TRP A 56 -8.16 0.79 -1.11
CA TRP A 56 -9.32 0.37 -0.32
C TRP A 56 -10.30 1.54 -0.32
N GLY A 57 -11.31 1.45 -1.22
CA GLY A 57 -12.19 2.60 -1.41
C GLY A 57 -11.41 3.79 -1.91
N ASN A 58 -11.42 4.88 -1.16
CA ASN A 58 -10.64 6.06 -1.51
C ASN A 58 -9.30 6.12 -0.80
N LEU A 59 -8.93 5.05 -0.12
CA LEU A 59 -7.66 5.02 0.61
C LEU A 59 -6.60 4.31 -0.22
N ILE A 60 -5.51 5.01 -0.48
CA ILE A 60 -4.34 4.45 -1.13
C ILE A 60 -3.38 4.00 -0.05
N ILE A 61 -2.95 2.75 -0.13
CA ILE A 61 -2.00 2.18 0.83
C ILE A 61 -0.70 1.90 0.09
N GLU A 62 0.38 2.50 0.57
CA GLU A 62 1.68 2.32 -0.06
C GLU A 62 2.69 1.81 0.95
N ILE A 63 3.57 0.94 0.48
CA ILE A 63 4.59 0.35 1.32
C ILE A 63 5.92 0.95 0.90
N ASP A 64 6.57 1.62 1.84
CA ASP A 64 7.90 2.16 1.59
C ASP A 64 8.93 1.05 1.74
N GLY A 65 9.89 1.08 0.83
CA GLY A 65 10.97 0.13 0.89
C GLY A 65 11.92 0.43 2.04
N ALA A 66 13.09 -0.19 1.96
CA ALA A 66 14.08 -0.08 3.03
C ALA A 66 14.73 1.30 3.06
N ILE A 67 14.80 1.99 1.93
CA ILE A 67 15.46 3.29 1.86
C ILE A 67 14.49 4.37 2.35
N LYS A 68 14.90 5.11 3.36
CA LYS A 68 14.08 6.16 3.89
C LYS A 68 13.94 7.28 2.89
N LEU A 69 12.80 7.98 2.96
CA LEU A 69 12.50 9.05 2.02
C LEU A 69 13.57 10.14 2.05
N GLU A 70 14.03 10.50 3.23
CA GLU A 70 15.02 11.57 3.34
C GLU A 70 16.37 11.19 2.76
N ASP A 71 16.62 9.89 2.54
CA ASP A 71 17.87 9.42 1.96
C ASP A 71 17.79 9.27 0.44
N ARG A 72 16.67 9.64 -0.16
CA ARG A 72 16.49 9.53 -1.60
C ARG A 72 16.93 10.80 -2.30
N PRO A 73 17.29 10.70 -3.57
CA PRO A 73 17.63 11.90 -4.33
C PRO A 73 16.49 12.91 -4.33
N THR A 74 16.87 14.18 -4.34
CA THR A 74 15.90 15.27 -4.26
C THR A 74 14.83 15.17 -5.35
N GLU A 75 15.23 14.82 -6.57
CA GLU A 75 14.28 14.75 -7.66
C GLU A 75 13.24 13.64 -7.44
N VAL A 76 13.67 12.53 -6.85
CA VAL A 76 12.74 11.45 -6.53
C VAL A 76 11.73 11.91 -5.49
N VAL A 77 12.21 12.60 -4.45
CA VAL A 77 11.33 13.12 -3.41
C VAL A 77 10.32 14.10 -3.99
N LYS A 78 10.77 15.00 -4.85
CA LYS A 78 9.88 15.99 -5.45
C LYS A 78 8.79 15.33 -6.29
N ARG A 79 9.15 14.33 -7.09
CA ARG A 79 8.15 13.63 -7.90
C ARG A 79 7.15 12.89 -7.03
N GLN A 80 7.64 12.30 -5.95
CA GLN A 80 6.77 11.57 -5.05
C GLN A 80 5.78 12.50 -4.36
N LEU A 81 6.24 13.68 -3.92
CA LEU A 81 5.36 14.65 -3.31
C LEU A 81 4.33 15.19 -4.30
N ALA A 82 4.75 15.45 -5.53
CA ALA A 82 3.83 15.93 -6.55
C ALA A 82 2.75 14.89 -6.84
N ARG A 83 3.15 13.61 -6.93
CA ARG A 83 2.22 12.52 -7.14
C ARG A 83 1.21 12.45 -6.00
N GLU A 84 1.70 12.47 -4.78
CA GLU A 84 0.81 12.36 -3.63
C GLU A 84 -0.11 13.54 -3.52
N ASN A 85 0.40 14.76 -3.76
CA ASN A 85 -0.43 15.94 -3.74
C ASN A 85 -1.55 15.86 -4.76
N TRP A 86 -1.21 15.43 -5.98
CA TRP A 86 -2.23 15.31 -7.01
C TRP A 86 -3.31 14.30 -6.62
N LEU A 87 -2.89 13.15 -6.10
CA LEU A 87 -3.86 12.13 -5.68
C LEU A 87 -4.78 12.65 -4.58
N ARG A 88 -4.23 13.39 -3.63
CA ARG A 88 -5.05 13.97 -2.57
C ARG A 88 -6.02 15.00 -3.12
N GLU A 89 -5.59 15.76 -4.11
CA GLU A 89 -6.47 16.74 -4.74
C GLU A 89 -7.65 16.08 -5.44
N GLN A 90 -7.46 14.85 -5.90
CA GLN A 90 -8.55 14.13 -6.55
C GLN A 90 -9.50 13.49 -5.55
N GLY A 91 -9.22 13.60 -4.27
CA GLY A 91 -10.11 13.10 -3.25
C GLY A 91 -9.64 11.84 -2.54
N TYR A 92 -8.45 11.38 -2.84
CA TYR A 92 -7.94 10.16 -2.22
C TYR A 92 -7.18 10.49 -0.94
N GLU A 93 -7.21 9.55 -0.03
CA GLU A 93 -6.38 9.59 1.17
C GLU A 93 -5.20 8.66 0.91
N VAL A 94 -4.03 9.04 1.39
CA VAL A 94 -2.83 8.22 1.19
C VAL A 94 -2.21 7.91 2.54
N ILE A 95 -1.92 6.63 2.76
CA ILE A 95 -1.19 6.21 3.94
C ILE A 95 0.06 5.46 3.49
N ARG A 96 1.16 5.72 4.16
CA ARG A 96 2.42 5.10 3.83
C ARG A 96 2.96 4.37 5.04
N LEU A 97 3.30 3.09 4.83
CA LEU A 97 3.78 2.23 5.90
C LEU A 97 5.16 1.72 5.52
N SER A 98 6.04 1.61 6.49
CA SER A 98 7.36 1.07 6.24
C SER A 98 7.34 -0.44 6.38
N THR A 99 8.28 -1.09 5.70
CA THR A 99 8.40 -2.54 5.79
C THR A 99 8.70 -2.97 7.22
N GLY A 100 9.48 -2.18 7.93
CA GLY A 100 9.79 -2.51 9.33
C GLY A 100 8.54 -2.48 10.20
N GLU A 101 7.69 -1.49 9.99
CA GLU A 101 6.46 -1.41 10.77
C GLU A 101 5.57 -2.63 10.51
N ILE A 102 5.50 -3.05 9.26
CA ILE A 102 4.64 -4.18 8.92
C ILE A 102 5.13 -5.45 9.62
N ILE A 103 6.43 -5.65 9.64
CA ILE A 103 6.99 -6.86 10.23
C ILE A 103 6.92 -6.83 11.76
N HIS A 104 7.16 -5.68 12.37
CA HIS A 104 7.33 -5.61 13.81
C HIS A 104 6.14 -5.04 14.56
N ASN A 105 5.24 -4.33 13.87
CA ASN A 105 4.10 -3.69 14.51
C ASN A 105 2.84 -3.86 13.68
N GLU A 106 2.52 -5.12 13.38
CA GLU A 106 1.42 -5.42 12.48
C GLU A 106 0.10 -4.81 12.94
N LEU A 107 -0.22 -4.93 14.23
CA LEU A 107 -1.49 -4.43 14.74
C LEU A 107 -1.58 -2.92 14.68
N LEU A 108 -0.45 -2.25 14.92
CA LEU A 108 -0.42 -0.80 14.81
C LEU A 108 -0.67 -0.38 13.36
N CYS A 109 -0.08 -1.09 12.41
CA CYS A 109 -0.29 -0.80 11.00
C CYS A 109 -1.76 -0.98 10.63
N LEU A 110 -2.39 -2.05 11.12
CA LEU A 110 -3.80 -2.27 10.86
C LEU A 110 -4.66 -1.15 11.41
N ARG A 111 -4.35 -0.71 12.63
CA ARG A 111 -5.10 0.41 13.23
C ARG A 111 -4.95 1.66 12.38
N ARG A 112 -3.73 1.96 11.96
CA ARG A 112 -3.49 3.15 11.14
C ARG A 112 -4.25 3.08 9.81
N VAL A 113 -4.32 1.90 9.22
CA VAL A 113 -5.05 1.72 7.97
C VAL A 113 -6.55 1.97 8.19
N VAL A 114 -7.10 1.42 9.27
CA VAL A 114 -8.52 1.61 9.55
C VAL A 114 -8.83 3.07 9.81
N GLU A 115 -7.99 3.74 10.57
CA GLU A 115 -8.20 5.16 10.84
C GLU A 115 -8.07 5.99 9.57
N ALA A 116 -7.13 5.63 8.70
CA ALA A 116 -6.99 6.33 7.43
C ALA A 116 -8.21 6.09 6.53
N LYS A 117 -8.77 4.89 6.57
CA LYS A 117 -9.99 4.60 5.81
C LYS A 117 -11.14 5.48 6.27
N GLN A 118 -11.25 5.69 7.56
CA GLN A 118 -12.29 6.57 8.09
C GLN A 118 -12.11 7.99 7.58
N ARG A 119 -10.87 8.46 7.52
CA ARG A 119 -10.61 9.78 6.95
C ARG A 119 -10.97 9.83 5.47
N ALA A 120 -10.62 8.78 4.74
CA ALA A 120 -10.94 8.71 3.32
C ALA A 120 -12.45 8.75 3.09
N ASP A 121 -13.19 8.01 3.91
CA ASP A 121 -14.64 7.95 3.77
C ASP A 121 -15.27 9.31 3.99
N ARG A 122 -14.69 10.11 4.86
CA ARG A 122 -15.26 11.45 5.14
C ARG A 122 -14.98 12.45 4.04
N ARG A 123 -14.06 12.13 3.12
CA ARG A 123 -13.72 13.06 2.05
C ARG A 123 -14.76 13.12 0.93
N GLY A 124 -15.60 12.10 0.85
CA GLY A 124 -16.63 12.08 -0.17
C GLY A 124 -16.13 11.52 -1.50
N PRO A 125 -16.88 11.75 -2.57
CA PRO A 125 -16.54 11.15 -3.87
C PRO A 125 -15.22 11.70 -4.43
N VAL A 126 -14.54 10.84 -5.18
CA VAL A 126 -13.30 11.25 -5.84
C VAL A 126 -13.63 11.90 -7.17
N LEU A 127 -12.72 12.75 -7.66
CA LEU A 127 -12.90 13.43 -8.94
C LEU A 127 -12.43 12.57 -10.11
N VAL A 128 -11.40 11.75 -9.92
CA VAL A 128 -10.88 10.88 -10.95
C VAL A 128 -10.99 9.45 -10.43
N GLN A 129 -11.75 8.62 -11.14
CA GLN A 129 -12.00 7.25 -10.71
C GLN A 129 -10.80 6.38 -10.97
N ALA A 130 -10.54 5.46 -10.04
CA ALA A 130 -9.53 4.45 -10.21
C ALA A 130 -10.06 3.36 -11.12
N VAL A 131 -9.20 2.85 -12.00
CA VAL A 131 -9.55 1.75 -12.88
C VAL A 131 -8.43 0.73 -12.82
N PRO A 132 -8.72 -0.54 -13.13
CA PRO A 132 -7.63 -1.52 -13.14
C PRO A 132 -6.55 -1.13 -14.14
N SER A 133 -5.30 -1.27 -13.73
CA SER A 133 -4.20 -0.95 -14.61
C SER A 133 -4.08 -2.03 -15.69
N THR A 134 -3.89 -1.58 -16.93
CA THR A 134 -3.66 -2.51 -18.03
C THR A 134 -2.19 -2.86 -18.16
N ASP A 135 -1.34 -2.11 -17.47
CA ASP A 135 0.09 -2.33 -17.52
C ASP A 135 0.51 -3.06 -16.26
N ARG A 136 0.66 -4.35 -16.38
CA ARG A 136 1.00 -5.17 -15.23
C ARG A 136 2.49 -5.17 -15.01
N ARG A 137 2.87 -4.94 -13.78
CA ARG A 137 4.26 -5.05 -13.46
C ARG A 137 4.71 -6.48 -13.55
N GLY A 138 5.89 -6.63 -13.83
CA GLY A 138 6.45 -7.89 -14.06
C GLY A 138 5.97 -8.40 -15.35
N GLY A 139 5.30 -7.78 -15.81
CA GLY A 139 4.74 -7.99 -16.72
C GLY A 139 4.84 -8.82 -17.63
N ARG A 140 4.76 -9.00 -17.46
CA ARG A 140 4.63 -9.60 -18.13
C ARG A 140 4.35 -9.00 -19.21
N ARG A 141 4.57 -8.30 -19.59
CA ARG A 141 4.41 -7.61 -20.45
C ARG A 141 4.96 -7.55 -21.47
N LYS A 142 4.80 -7.52 -21.65
CA LYS A 142 5.14 -7.51 -22.39
C LYS A 142 5.64 -7.15 -22.94
N ARG A 143 5.73 -7.13 -22.94
CA ARG A 143 6.11 -6.70 -23.14
C ARG A 143 6.60 -6.44 -23.55
#